data_78d7e2966bf4b99bf0733b747adb357c
#
_entry.id   78d7e2966bf4b99bf0733b747adb357c
#
_cell.length_a   1.000
_cell.length_b   1.000
_cell.length_c   1.000
_cell.angle_alpha   90.00
_cell.angle_beta   90.00
_cell.angle_gamma   90.00
#
_symmetry.space_group_name_H-M   'P 1'
#
loop_
_entity.id
_entity.type
_entity.pdbx_description
1 polymer ?
#
loop_
_entity_poly.entity_id
_entity_poly.type
_entity_poly.pdbx_seq_one_letter_code
_entity_poly.pdbx_strand_id
1 'polypeptide(L)'
;MKITTTIEIPEPFIEKIVRGIMDNFPEASRGCTLVCASYKYEAMAFLFKDEESGTSYYLDRQKLLAAFPLLFTEKWPKGCTPPPISASWDDWENWLCQSDATDDDAFVQLACLGEVIYG
;
A
#
# COMPACT_ATOMS: atom_id res chain seq x y z
N MET A 1 22.76 4.02 -22.94
CA MET A 1 21.50 3.61 -23.58
C MET A 1 20.46 3.32 -22.50
N LYS A 2 19.32 3.95 -22.60
CA LYS A 2 18.19 3.67 -21.69
C LYS A 2 17.27 2.66 -22.35
N ILE A 3 16.97 1.58 -21.61
CA ILE A 3 16.04 0.56 -22.07
C ILE A 3 14.84 0.58 -21.12
N THR A 4 13.66 0.76 -21.69
CA THR A 4 12.42 0.70 -20.93
C THR A 4 11.75 -0.65 -21.22
N THR A 5 11.45 -1.39 -20.15
CA THR A 5 10.70 -2.63 -20.23
C THR A 5 9.33 -2.48 -19.58
N THR A 6 8.31 -3.10 -20.15
CA THR A 6 6.97 -3.12 -19.59
C THR A 6 6.67 -4.50 -19.04
N ILE A 7 6.17 -4.55 -17.81
CA ILE A 7 5.77 -5.80 -17.15
C ILE A 7 4.29 -5.69 -16.86
N GLU A 8 3.52 -6.67 -17.32
CA GLU A 8 2.11 -6.81 -16.94
C GLU A 8 2.01 -7.72 -15.73
N ILE A 9 1.42 -7.18 -14.66
CA ILE A 9 1.11 -7.95 -13.46
C ILE A 9 -0.35 -8.38 -13.56
N PRO A 10 -0.64 -9.70 -13.49
CA PRO A 10 -2.00 -10.19 -13.57
C PRO A 10 -2.92 -9.54 -12.52
N GLU A 11 -4.10 -9.11 -12.92
CA GLU A 11 -5.08 -8.44 -12.08
C GLU A 11 -5.37 -9.20 -10.76
N PRO A 12 -5.53 -10.54 -10.76
CA PRO A 12 -5.72 -11.28 -9.52
C PRO A 12 -4.58 -11.13 -8.51
N PHE A 13 -3.35 -10.92 -8.96
CA PHE A 13 -2.20 -10.72 -8.06
C PHE A 13 -2.29 -9.36 -7.39
N ILE A 14 -2.60 -8.31 -8.16
CA ILE A 14 -2.79 -6.96 -7.66
C ILE A 14 -3.88 -6.95 -6.60
N GLU A 15 -5.01 -7.61 -6.85
CA GLU A 15 -6.11 -7.73 -5.90
C GLU A 15 -5.69 -8.40 -4.60
N LYS A 16 -4.91 -9.48 -4.67
CA LYS A 16 -4.43 -10.17 -3.47
C LYS A 16 -3.47 -9.31 -2.66
N ILE A 17 -2.59 -8.55 -3.33
CA ILE A 17 -1.63 -7.65 -2.68
C ILE A 17 -2.37 -6.53 -1.95
N VAL A 18 -3.27 -5.86 -2.64
CA VAL A 18 -4.07 -4.77 -2.09
C VAL A 18 -4.89 -5.25 -0.89
N ARG A 19 -5.49 -6.42 -1.01
CA ARG A 19 -6.26 -7.02 0.06
C ARG A 19 -5.41 -7.34 1.28
N GLY A 20 -4.21 -7.90 1.07
CA GLY A 20 -3.28 -8.17 2.17
C GLY A 20 -2.90 -6.91 2.92
N ILE A 21 -2.64 -5.81 2.22
CA ILE A 21 -2.37 -4.52 2.83
C ILE A 21 -3.56 -4.03 3.65
N MET A 22 -4.77 -4.10 3.09
CA MET A 22 -5.98 -3.67 3.78
C MET A 22 -6.25 -4.49 5.06
N ASP A 23 -6.00 -5.79 5.01
CA ASP A 23 -6.22 -6.67 6.17
C ASP A 23 -5.26 -6.36 7.32
N ASN A 24 -4.02 -5.97 7.01
CA ASN A 24 -2.98 -5.75 8.01
C ASN A 24 -2.86 -4.31 8.48
N PHE A 25 -3.28 -3.36 7.69
CA PHE A 25 -3.02 -1.94 7.96
C PHE A 25 -3.61 -1.42 9.26
N PRO A 26 -4.84 -1.78 9.69
CA PRO A 26 -5.40 -1.25 10.94
C PRO A 26 -4.51 -1.49 12.16
N GLU A 27 -3.74 -2.57 12.15
CA GLU A 27 -2.80 -2.89 13.23
C GLU A 27 -1.45 -2.17 13.07
N ALA A 28 -1.12 -1.78 11.85
CA ALA A 28 0.15 -1.15 11.51
C ALA A 28 0.11 0.38 11.57
N SER A 29 -1.07 0.98 11.65
CA SER A 29 -1.22 2.43 11.62
C SER A 29 -0.60 3.10 12.86
N ARG A 30 0.41 3.94 12.64
CA ARG A 30 1.09 4.69 13.69
C ARG A 30 0.68 6.16 13.67
N GLY A 31 0.41 6.73 14.85
CA GLY A 31 0.05 8.14 14.96
C GLY A 31 -1.31 8.49 14.38
N CYS A 32 -2.10 7.49 14.04
CA CYS A 32 -3.45 7.66 13.50
C CYS A 32 -4.46 6.90 14.36
N THR A 33 -5.60 7.51 14.57
CA THR A 33 -6.73 6.85 15.23
C THR A 33 -7.73 6.37 14.19
N LEU A 34 -8.08 5.09 14.23
CA LEU A 34 -9.14 4.55 13.40
C LEU A 34 -10.49 5.09 13.87
N VAL A 35 -11.13 5.90 13.04
CA VAL A 35 -12.42 6.54 13.38
C VAL A 35 -13.57 5.60 13.05
N CYS A 36 -13.56 4.99 11.88
CA CYS A 36 -14.53 3.99 11.51
C CYS A 36 -13.95 3.06 10.45
N ALA A 37 -14.52 1.88 10.36
CA ALA A 37 -14.07 0.88 9.41
C ALA A 37 -15.23 0.06 8.87
N SER A 38 -15.15 -0.31 7.60
CA SER A 38 -15.99 -1.33 6.99
C SER A 38 -15.11 -2.51 6.63
N TYR A 39 -15.44 -3.68 7.16
CA TYR A 39 -14.72 -4.93 6.89
C TYR A 39 -15.45 -5.81 5.88
N LYS A 40 -16.50 -5.31 5.24
CA LYS A 40 -17.18 -6.05 4.20
C LYS A 40 -16.23 -6.26 3.02
N TYR A 41 -16.08 -7.49 2.60
CA TYR A 41 -15.11 -7.95 1.61
C TYR A 41 -14.98 -7.05 0.38
N GLU A 42 -16.09 -6.65 -0.23
CA GLU A 42 -16.10 -5.85 -1.46
C GLU A 42 -16.11 -4.34 -1.22
N ALA A 43 -16.30 -3.93 0.03
CA ALA A 43 -16.41 -2.52 0.39
C ALA A 43 -15.53 -2.19 1.60
N MET A 44 -14.37 -2.85 1.71
CA MET A 44 -13.43 -2.59 2.79
C MET A 44 -12.91 -1.16 2.69
N ALA A 45 -13.10 -0.39 3.76
CA ALA A 45 -12.73 1.00 3.83
C ALA A 45 -12.44 1.42 5.26
N PHE A 46 -11.52 2.36 5.42
CA PHE A 46 -11.11 2.87 6.72
C PHE A 46 -11.09 4.39 6.71
N LEU A 47 -11.53 5.00 7.79
CA LEU A 47 -11.36 6.42 8.04
C LEU A 47 -10.42 6.58 9.22
N PHE A 48 -9.28 7.23 9.00
CA PHE A 48 -8.26 7.50 10.00
C PHE A 48 -8.16 8.98 10.29
N LYS A 49 -7.84 9.31 11.53
CA LYS A 49 -7.51 10.67 11.92
C LYS A 49 -6.06 10.72 12.39
N ASP A 50 -5.27 11.59 11.76
CA ASP A 50 -3.93 11.92 12.23
C ASP A 50 -4.03 12.68 13.54
N GLU A 51 -3.40 12.16 14.60
CA GLU A 51 -3.47 12.75 15.93
C GLU A 51 -2.74 14.08 16.05
N GLU A 52 -1.69 14.30 15.26
CA GLU A 52 -0.94 15.55 15.27
C GLU A 52 -1.67 16.68 14.56
N SER A 53 -2.09 16.44 13.30
CA SER A 53 -2.70 17.46 12.46
C SER A 53 -4.21 17.58 12.63
N GLY A 54 -4.85 16.53 13.14
CA GLY A 54 -6.31 16.43 13.19
C GLY A 54 -6.94 16.16 11.83
N THR A 55 -6.14 15.96 10.79
CA THR A 55 -6.63 15.69 9.43
C THR A 55 -7.14 14.27 9.34
N SER A 56 -8.29 14.08 8.68
CA SER A 56 -8.85 12.77 8.41
C SER A 56 -8.48 12.27 7.02
N TYR A 57 -8.16 10.98 6.93
CA TYR A 57 -7.80 10.30 5.70
C TYR A 57 -8.71 9.10 5.49
N TYR A 58 -9.16 8.95 4.26
CA TYR A 58 -9.98 7.82 3.84
C TYR A 58 -9.13 6.87 3.01
N LEU A 59 -9.15 5.59 3.37
CA LEU A 59 -8.46 4.54 2.66
C LEU A 59 -9.45 3.49 2.18
N ASP A 60 -9.40 3.19 0.90
CA ASP A 60 -10.15 2.09 0.31
C ASP A 60 -9.30 1.35 -0.73
N ARG A 61 -9.87 0.29 -1.27
CA ARG A 61 -9.22 -0.53 -2.29
C ARG A 61 -8.84 0.29 -3.53
N GLN A 62 -9.71 1.21 -3.94
CA GLN A 62 -9.49 2.03 -5.14
C GLN A 62 -8.26 2.92 -4.99
N LYS A 63 -8.06 3.51 -3.81
CA LYS A 63 -6.89 4.33 -3.55
C LYS A 63 -5.59 3.53 -3.58
N LEU A 64 -5.59 2.31 -3.03
CA LEU A 64 -4.43 1.45 -3.08
C LEU A 64 -4.13 0.98 -4.51
N LEU A 65 -5.15 0.63 -5.27
CA LEU A 65 -4.98 0.27 -6.69
C LEU A 65 -4.37 1.42 -7.49
N ALA A 66 -4.86 2.64 -7.27
CA ALA A 66 -4.34 3.82 -7.94
C ALA A 66 -2.88 4.14 -7.55
N ALA A 67 -2.49 3.82 -6.32
CA ALA A 67 -1.12 4.06 -5.83
C ALA A 67 -0.14 2.96 -6.20
N PHE A 68 -0.62 1.80 -6.63
CA PHE A 68 0.23 0.64 -6.92
C PHE A 68 1.40 0.96 -7.88
N PRO A 69 1.21 1.70 -8.98
CA PRO A 69 2.33 2.08 -9.85
C PRO A 69 3.41 2.90 -9.16
N LEU A 70 3.09 3.60 -8.08
CA LEU A 70 4.05 4.43 -7.35
C LEU A 70 5.11 3.60 -6.60
N LEU A 71 4.84 2.31 -6.35
CA LEU A 71 5.83 1.38 -5.78
C LEU A 71 7.08 1.25 -6.66
N PHE A 72 6.94 1.50 -7.95
CA PHE A 72 8.00 1.36 -8.95
C PHE A 72 8.69 2.69 -9.28
N THR A 73 8.44 3.70 -8.48
CA THR A 73 9.01 5.04 -8.64
C THR A 73 9.92 5.39 -7.46
N GLU A 74 10.61 6.51 -7.56
CA GLU A 74 11.43 7.05 -6.48
C GLU A 74 10.63 7.45 -5.24
N LYS A 75 9.31 7.51 -5.33
CA LYS A 75 8.43 7.78 -4.18
C LYS A 75 8.39 6.63 -3.19
N TRP A 76 8.72 5.42 -3.62
CA TRP A 76 8.87 4.28 -2.72
C TRP A 76 10.18 4.41 -1.97
N PRO A 77 10.17 4.47 -0.62
CA PRO A 77 11.38 4.72 0.16
C PRO A 77 12.42 3.62 0.01
N LYS A 78 13.70 4.00 0.04
CA LYS A 78 14.81 3.05 -0.05
C LYS A 78 14.89 2.09 1.14
N GLY A 79 14.36 2.50 2.29
CA GLY A 79 14.30 1.65 3.49
C GLY A 79 13.18 0.60 3.46
N CYS A 80 12.26 0.71 2.51
CA CYS A 80 11.20 -0.27 2.35
C CYS A 80 11.63 -1.42 1.44
N THR A 81 10.95 -2.56 1.57
CA THR A 81 11.22 -3.74 0.75
C THR A 81 10.94 -3.44 -0.72
N PRO A 82 11.92 -3.56 -1.63
CA PRO A 82 11.70 -3.25 -3.04
C PRO A 82 10.65 -4.19 -3.66
N PRO A 83 9.68 -3.66 -4.45
CA PRO A 83 8.74 -4.52 -5.14
C PRO A 83 9.45 -5.32 -6.23
N PRO A 84 9.02 -6.57 -6.50
CA PRO A 84 9.62 -7.35 -7.57
C PRO A 84 9.26 -6.79 -8.95
N ILE A 85 10.21 -6.85 -9.88
CA ILE A 85 9.98 -6.51 -11.29
C ILE A 85 9.67 -7.82 -12.03
N SER A 86 8.51 -8.40 -11.75
CA SER A 86 8.16 -9.73 -12.21
C SER A 86 6.64 -9.90 -12.26
N ALA A 87 6.17 -10.75 -13.18
CA ALA A 87 4.78 -11.18 -13.25
C ALA A 87 4.54 -12.51 -12.50
N SER A 88 5.56 -13.04 -11.81
CA SER A 88 5.47 -14.28 -11.05
C SER A 88 4.78 -14.05 -9.71
N TRP A 89 3.76 -14.86 -9.43
CA TRP A 89 3.10 -14.81 -8.13
C TRP A 89 4.05 -15.18 -6.98
N ASP A 90 4.96 -16.11 -7.20
CA ASP A 90 5.91 -16.51 -6.16
C ASP A 90 6.76 -15.33 -5.70
N ASP A 91 7.20 -14.47 -6.63
CA ASP A 91 7.98 -13.28 -6.30
C ASP A 91 7.14 -12.28 -5.50
N TRP A 92 5.88 -12.08 -5.86
CA TRP A 92 4.97 -11.18 -5.15
C TRP A 92 4.57 -11.74 -3.79
N GLU A 93 4.37 -13.04 -3.68
CA GLU A 93 4.12 -13.69 -2.40
C GLU A 93 5.31 -13.54 -1.46
N ASN A 94 6.54 -13.72 -1.97
CA ASN A 94 7.75 -13.47 -1.20
C ASN A 94 7.85 -12.02 -0.74
N TRP A 95 7.50 -11.08 -1.61
CA TRP A 95 7.48 -9.66 -1.27
C TRP A 95 6.50 -9.38 -0.12
N LEU A 96 5.31 -9.93 -0.18
CA LEU A 96 4.32 -9.81 0.90
C LEU A 96 4.82 -10.43 2.21
N CYS A 97 5.50 -11.57 2.15
CA CYS A 97 6.07 -12.23 3.33
C CYS A 97 7.21 -11.44 3.95
N GLN A 98 7.97 -10.69 3.15
CA GLN A 98 9.07 -9.84 3.63
C GLN A 98 8.58 -8.45 4.07
N SER A 99 7.41 -8.02 3.61
CA SER A 99 6.85 -6.73 3.97
C SER A 99 6.50 -6.69 5.45
N ASP A 100 6.83 -5.57 6.08
CA ASP A 100 6.53 -5.32 7.48
C ASP A 100 5.53 -4.16 7.64
N ALA A 101 5.27 -3.77 8.88
CA ALA A 101 4.37 -2.67 9.17
C ALA A 101 4.84 -1.34 8.56
N THR A 102 6.16 -1.16 8.42
CA THR A 102 6.72 0.04 7.79
C THR A 102 6.41 0.09 6.30
N ASP A 103 6.51 -1.05 5.62
CA ASP A 103 6.17 -1.15 4.19
C ASP A 103 4.68 -0.90 3.97
N ASP A 104 3.83 -1.49 4.79
CA ASP A 104 2.38 -1.31 4.71
C ASP A 104 1.99 0.16 4.95
N ASP A 105 2.59 0.79 5.96
CA ASP A 105 2.37 2.20 6.25
C ASP A 105 2.81 3.11 5.10
N ALA A 106 3.97 2.83 4.50
CA ALA A 106 4.47 3.59 3.36
C ALA A 106 3.50 3.48 2.16
N PHE A 107 3.00 2.30 1.87
CA PHE A 107 2.04 2.08 0.79
C PHE A 107 0.75 2.87 1.03
N VAL A 108 0.25 2.84 2.25
CA VAL A 108 -0.95 3.60 2.62
C VAL A 108 -0.72 5.10 2.51
N GLN A 109 0.45 5.61 2.90
CA GLN A 109 0.78 7.02 2.71
C GLN A 109 0.79 7.40 1.23
N LEU A 110 1.35 6.58 0.35
CA LEU A 110 1.27 6.82 -1.09
C LEU A 110 -0.18 6.89 -1.57
N ALA A 111 -1.04 6.02 -1.06
CA ALA A 111 -2.46 5.99 -1.43
C ALA A 111 -3.22 7.22 -0.94
N CYS A 112 -2.96 7.67 0.29
CA CYS A 112 -3.71 8.75 0.92
C CYS A 112 -3.10 10.13 0.66
N LEU A 113 -1.78 10.23 0.56
CA LEU A 113 -1.04 11.49 0.50
C LEU A 113 -0.31 11.72 -0.83
N GLY A 114 -0.17 10.68 -1.65
CA GLY A 114 0.60 10.74 -2.89
C GLY A 114 2.12 10.65 -2.70
N GLU A 115 2.60 10.66 -1.47
CA GLU A 115 4.02 10.55 -1.11
C GLU A 115 4.17 10.06 0.32
N VAL A 116 5.34 9.53 0.67
CA VAL A 116 5.65 9.10 2.04
C VAL A 116 6.26 10.27 2.79
N ILE A 117 5.51 10.84 3.73
CA ILE A 117 5.88 12.02 4.51
C ILE A 117 6.40 11.63 5.90
N TYR A 118 5.78 10.63 6.50
CA TYR A 118 6.10 10.20 7.87
C TYR A 118 6.96 8.94 7.84
N GLY A 119 8.09 9.00 8.52
CA GLY A 119 9.02 7.88 8.60
C GLY A 119 8.79 6.94 9.76
#